data_b005d590a2146372a60da52aedc4a36a
#
_entry.id   b005d590a2146372a60da52aedc4a36a
#
_cell.length_a   1.000
_cell.length_b   1.000
_cell.length_c   1.000
_cell.angle_alpha   90.00
_cell.angle_beta   90.00
_cell.angle_gamma   90.00
#
_symmetry.space_group_name_H-M   'P 1'
#
loop_
_entity.id
_entity.type
_entity.pdbx_description
1 polymer ?
#
loop_
_entity_poly.entity_id
_entity_poly.type
_entity_poly.pdbx_seq_one_letter_code
_entity_poly.pdbx_strand_id
1 'polypeptide(L)'
;MRKLILLFVVVLFGIFSFKQTSDSDKLNAIIKKYEAKREYEFKRNESVENTIKYHQAEADFAKEIIEKLETVSVEGLSETEKISRELLLFVLQDEIDSNNYKTYLNTITNENAFHLNLARIGNRTLENKKQVVDYLKRLDSLPQGIGYNINLLRASIKEGMAQPRAVFSNYDYTYNKHIVLDPTESEFYKPFLNLPESLSNKLKDSIVKVAKKSVQKNAIDQYKKIKSFFENEYFPNTRKGLGISIIPNGKEFYQNRINYFTTSNQYSA
;
A
#
# COMPACT_ATOMS: atom_id res chain seq x y z
N MET A 1 -32.69 17.96 -85.09
CA MET A 1 -31.33 17.97 -84.59
C MET A 1 -31.40 18.08 -83.08
N ARG A 2 -31.30 16.96 -82.40
CA ARG A 2 -31.31 16.89 -80.88
C ARG A 2 -29.85 16.85 -80.41
N LYS A 3 -29.44 17.88 -79.67
CA LYS A 3 -28.12 17.95 -79.07
C LYS A 3 -28.14 17.11 -77.75
N LEU A 4 -27.36 16.05 -77.71
CA LEU A 4 -27.11 15.24 -76.56
C LEU A 4 -26.11 15.99 -75.68
N ILE A 5 -26.52 16.42 -74.46
CA ILE A 5 -25.64 17.00 -73.48
C ILE A 5 -25.18 15.83 -72.62
N LEU A 6 -23.88 15.44 -72.71
CA LEU A 6 -23.23 14.48 -71.82
C LEU A 6 -22.90 15.22 -70.56
N LEU A 7 -23.58 14.86 -69.49
CA LEU A 7 -23.27 15.32 -68.12
C LEU A 7 -22.16 14.43 -67.54
N PHE A 8 -20.95 14.97 -67.43
CA PHE A 8 -19.82 14.30 -66.72
C PHE A 8 -20.00 14.51 -65.22
N VAL A 9 -20.47 13.47 -64.48
CA VAL A 9 -20.50 13.49 -63.07
C VAL A 9 -19.11 13.04 -62.59
N VAL A 10 -18.29 13.99 -62.16
CA VAL A 10 -17.03 13.71 -61.47
C VAL A 10 -17.36 13.34 -59.99
N VAL A 11 -17.39 12.05 -59.68
CA VAL A 11 -17.48 11.58 -58.33
C VAL A 11 -16.11 11.75 -57.66
N LEU A 12 -15.95 12.84 -56.90
CA LEU A 12 -14.81 13.04 -56.00
C LEU A 12 -14.93 12.04 -54.84
N PHE A 13 -14.34 10.87 -55.00
CA PHE A 13 -14.03 10.02 -53.84
C PHE A 13 -12.96 10.74 -52.99
N GLY A 14 -13.41 11.50 -52.01
CA GLY A 14 -12.54 11.97 -50.94
C GLY A 14 -11.98 10.75 -50.21
N ILE A 15 -10.75 10.37 -50.52
CA ILE A 15 -10.01 9.40 -49.74
C ILE A 15 -9.74 10.06 -48.40
N PHE A 16 -10.64 9.88 -47.43
CA PHE A 16 -10.33 10.07 -46.02
C PHE A 16 -9.33 8.99 -45.66
N SER A 17 -8.05 9.26 -45.82
CA SER A 17 -7.01 8.48 -45.20
C SER A 17 -7.20 8.61 -43.68
N PHE A 18 -7.96 7.70 -43.09
CA PHE A 18 -7.87 7.46 -41.65
C PHE A 18 -6.42 7.06 -41.39
N LYS A 19 -5.64 7.98 -40.82
CA LYS A 19 -4.28 7.69 -40.39
C LYS A 19 -4.42 6.61 -39.33
N GLN A 20 -4.20 5.36 -39.72
CA GLN A 20 -4.26 4.24 -38.78
C GLN A 20 -3.17 4.48 -37.72
N THR A 21 -3.58 4.61 -36.47
CA THR A 21 -2.65 4.81 -35.33
C THR A 21 -1.65 3.67 -35.32
N SER A 22 -0.36 3.97 -35.35
CA SER A 22 0.68 2.92 -35.31
C SER A 22 0.62 2.14 -33.99
N ASP A 23 1.12 0.90 -34.00
CA ASP A 23 1.17 0.10 -32.77
C ASP A 23 2.11 0.72 -31.73
N SER A 24 3.17 1.41 -32.14
CA SER A 24 4.02 2.25 -31.31
C SER A 24 3.23 3.38 -30.62
N ASP A 25 2.38 4.12 -31.38
CA ASP A 25 1.54 5.18 -30.81
C ASP A 25 0.52 4.63 -29.81
N LYS A 26 -0.08 3.46 -30.11
CA LYS A 26 -1.02 2.79 -29.21
C LYS A 26 -0.32 2.39 -27.92
N LEU A 27 0.85 1.74 -28.00
CA LEU A 27 1.64 1.34 -26.84
C LEU A 27 1.99 2.55 -25.96
N ASN A 28 2.50 3.62 -26.57
CA ASN A 28 2.85 4.85 -25.85
C ASN A 28 1.65 5.49 -25.16
N ALA A 29 0.47 5.47 -25.79
CA ALA A 29 -0.77 5.98 -25.18
C ALA A 29 -1.20 5.11 -23.98
N ILE A 30 -1.04 3.78 -24.06
CA ILE A 30 -1.34 2.85 -22.96
C ILE A 30 -0.39 3.07 -21.79
N ILE A 31 0.93 3.18 -22.05
CA ILE A 31 1.94 3.47 -21.03
C ILE A 31 1.61 4.78 -20.31
N LYS A 32 1.34 5.86 -21.05
CA LYS A 32 0.93 7.16 -20.46
C LYS A 32 -0.32 7.03 -19.60
N LYS A 33 -1.31 6.23 -20.05
CA LYS A 33 -2.52 5.99 -19.25
C LYS A 33 -2.21 5.28 -17.94
N TYR A 34 -1.32 4.29 -17.96
CA TYR A 34 -0.86 3.57 -16.76
C TYR A 34 -0.10 4.51 -15.82
N GLU A 35 0.84 5.31 -16.34
CA GLU A 35 1.64 6.27 -15.57
C GLU A 35 0.82 7.38 -14.94
N ALA A 36 -0.27 7.80 -15.60
CA ALA A 36 -1.17 8.84 -15.10
C ALA A 36 -1.92 8.45 -13.83
N LYS A 37 -1.73 7.24 -13.32
CA LYS A 37 -2.31 6.59 -12.13
C LYS A 37 -3.61 7.21 -11.66
N ARG A 38 -4.70 6.45 -11.71
CA ARG A 38 -5.98 6.86 -11.13
C ARG A 38 -5.81 7.18 -9.65
N GLU A 39 -6.29 8.34 -9.21
CA GLU A 39 -6.65 8.53 -7.83
C GLU A 39 -7.97 7.78 -7.61
N TYR A 40 -7.91 6.70 -6.83
CA TYR A 40 -9.12 5.99 -6.40
C TYR A 40 -9.82 6.78 -5.31
N GLU A 41 -11.16 6.79 -5.33
CA GLU A 41 -12.00 7.54 -4.38
C GLU A 41 -11.86 7.09 -2.94
N PHE A 42 -11.36 5.87 -2.70
CA PHE A 42 -11.23 5.32 -1.35
C PHE A 42 -9.81 5.45 -0.81
N LYS A 43 -9.72 5.93 0.41
CA LYS A 43 -8.47 6.04 1.13
C LYS A 43 -8.11 4.70 1.75
N ARG A 44 -7.15 4.03 1.15
CA ARG A 44 -6.71 2.67 1.45
C ARG A 44 -6.53 2.40 2.96
N ASN A 45 -5.92 3.31 3.70
CA ASN A 45 -5.53 3.08 5.10
C ASN A 45 -6.56 3.59 6.12
N GLU A 46 -7.79 3.88 5.72
CA GLU A 46 -8.85 4.33 6.65
C GLU A 46 -9.64 3.17 7.23
N SER A 47 -9.89 2.12 6.45
CA SER A 47 -10.58 0.91 6.88
C SER A 47 -10.12 -0.32 6.11
N VAL A 48 -10.40 -1.51 6.65
CA VAL A 48 -10.14 -2.79 5.95
C VAL A 48 -10.95 -2.87 4.66
N GLU A 49 -12.21 -2.40 4.69
CA GLU A 49 -13.08 -2.38 3.51
C GLU A 49 -12.51 -1.49 2.40
N ASN A 50 -12.03 -0.29 2.74
CA ASN A 50 -11.39 0.60 1.78
C ASN A 50 -10.08 0.00 1.23
N THR A 51 -9.33 -0.73 2.05
CA THR A 51 -8.14 -1.46 1.59
C THR A 51 -8.50 -2.51 0.55
N ILE A 52 -9.53 -3.30 0.81
CA ILE A 52 -10.01 -4.33 -0.13
C ILE A 52 -10.47 -3.66 -1.44
N LYS A 53 -11.30 -2.62 -1.36
CA LYS A 53 -11.78 -1.87 -2.54
C LYS A 53 -10.63 -1.28 -3.35
N TYR A 54 -9.62 -0.74 -2.66
CA TYR A 54 -8.44 -0.19 -3.32
C TYR A 54 -7.70 -1.26 -4.14
N HIS A 55 -7.38 -2.42 -3.53
CA HIS A 55 -6.67 -3.49 -4.24
C HIS A 55 -7.52 -4.12 -5.35
N GLN A 56 -8.84 -4.22 -5.17
CA GLN A 56 -9.73 -4.66 -6.24
C GLN A 56 -9.70 -3.67 -7.42
N ALA A 57 -9.78 -2.38 -7.16
CA ALA A 57 -9.74 -1.36 -8.23
C ALA A 57 -8.37 -1.33 -8.94
N GLU A 58 -7.27 -1.55 -8.23
CA GLU A 58 -5.93 -1.72 -8.83
C GLU A 58 -5.92 -2.92 -9.79
N ALA A 59 -6.41 -4.07 -9.34
CA ALA A 59 -6.48 -5.28 -10.16
C ALA A 59 -7.40 -5.12 -11.39
N ASP A 60 -8.54 -4.45 -11.23
CA ASP A 60 -9.47 -4.22 -12.34
C ASP A 60 -8.90 -3.23 -13.36
N PHE A 61 -8.19 -2.20 -12.91
CA PHE A 61 -7.46 -1.29 -13.78
C PHE A 61 -6.31 -2.01 -14.51
N ALA A 62 -5.57 -2.88 -13.81
CA ALA A 62 -4.52 -3.68 -14.45
C ALA A 62 -5.07 -4.57 -15.57
N LYS A 63 -6.23 -5.23 -15.35
CA LYS A 63 -6.92 -6.01 -16.40
C LYS A 63 -7.29 -5.13 -17.59
N GLU A 64 -7.88 -3.96 -17.36
CA GLU A 64 -8.22 -3.01 -18.43
C GLU A 64 -7.00 -2.62 -19.28
N ILE A 65 -5.84 -2.43 -18.63
CA ILE A 65 -4.61 -2.09 -19.35
C ILE A 65 -4.08 -3.30 -20.14
N ILE A 66 -4.14 -4.51 -19.57
CA ILE A 66 -3.76 -5.76 -20.27
C ILE A 66 -4.61 -5.93 -21.55
N GLU A 67 -5.95 -5.83 -21.43
CA GLU A 67 -6.84 -5.92 -22.59
C GLU A 67 -6.47 -4.92 -23.71
N LYS A 68 -6.05 -3.72 -23.35
CA LYS A 68 -5.56 -2.73 -24.32
C LYS A 68 -4.21 -3.13 -24.94
N LEU A 69 -3.28 -3.68 -24.13
CA LEU A 69 -1.99 -4.16 -24.64
C LEU A 69 -2.14 -5.33 -25.60
N GLU A 70 -3.16 -6.18 -25.46
CA GLU A 70 -3.49 -7.27 -26.37
C GLU A 70 -3.90 -6.79 -27.77
N THR A 71 -4.40 -5.54 -27.88
CA THR A 71 -4.74 -4.93 -29.19
C THR A 71 -3.53 -4.39 -29.94
N VAL A 72 -2.34 -4.38 -29.33
CA VAL A 72 -1.09 -3.87 -29.93
C VAL A 72 -0.36 -5.03 -30.60
N SER A 73 -0.17 -4.97 -31.94
CA SER A 73 0.62 -5.97 -32.66
C SER A 73 2.11 -5.84 -32.33
N VAL A 74 2.72 -6.97 -31.96
CA VAL A 74 4.15 -7.02 -31.60
C VAL A 74 5.04 -6.79 -32.82
N GLU A 75 4.59 -7.18 -34.01
CA GLU A 75 5.32 -7.00 -35.28
C GLU A 75 5.53 -5.53 -35.62
N GLY A 76 4.61 -4.65 -35.17
CA GLY A 76 4.70 -3.21 -35.38
C GLY A 76 5.61 -2.45 -34.40
N LEU A 77 6.25 -3.17 -33.45
CA LEU A 77 7.05 -2.59 -32.38
C LEU A 77 8.54 -2.77 -32.61
N SER A 78 9.34 -1.78 -32.21
CA SER A 78 10.79 -1.91 -32.06
C SER A 78 11.14 -2.87 -30.90
N GLU A 79 12.37 -3.39 -30.86
CA GLU A 79 12.82 -4.29 -29.77
C GLU A 79 12.68 -3.65 -28.38
N THR A 80 12.97 -2.36 -28.25
CA THR A 80 12.82 -1.64 -26.98
C THR A 80 11.34 -1.54 -26.57
N GLU A 81 10.44 -1.32 -27.52
CA GLU A 81 9.00 -1.26 -27.25
C GLU A 81 8.43 -2.63 -26.89
N LYS A 82 8.92 -3.72 -27.52
CA LYS A 82 8.58 -5.09 -27.13
C LYS A 82 8.94 -5.35 -25.67
N ILE A 83 10.15 -4.98 -25.26
CA ILE A 83 10.61 -5.11 -23.86
C ILE A 83 9.71 -4.28 -22.94
N SER A 84 9.40 -3.04 -23.29
CA SER A 84 8.54 -2.18 -22.48
C SER A 84 7.14 -2.75 -22.31
N ARG A 85 6.57 -3.34 -23.37
CA ARG A 85 5.27 -4.02 -23.34
C ARG A 85 5.29 -5.23 -22.41
N GLU A 86 6.31 -6.09 -22.52
CA GLU A 86 6.45 -7.29 -21.69
C GLU A 86 6.66 -6.96 -20.21
N LEU A 87 7.47 -5.93 -19.91
CA LEU A 87 7.65 -5.44 -18.54
C LEU A 87 6.35 -4.90 -17.96
N LEU A 88 5.57 -4.16 -18.75
CA LEU A 88 4.28 -3.64 -18.29
C LEU A 88 3.30 -4.79 -18.02
N LEU A 89 3.21 -5.78 -18.91
CA LEU A 89 2.38 -6.98 -18.69
C LEU A 89 2.78 -7.72 -17.41
N PHE A 90 4.08 -7.87 -17.16
CA PHE A 90 4.62 -8.52 -15.97
C PHE A 90 4.19 -7.77 -14.67
N VAL A 91 4.30 -6.45 -14.65
CA VAL A 91 3.90 -5.63 -13.49
C VAL A 91 2.39 -5.69 -13.28
N LEU A 92 1.60 -5.54 -14.34
CA LEU A 92 0.14 -5.59 -14.26
C LEU A 92 -0.36 -6.95 -13.76
N GLN A 93 0.27 -8.04 -14.19
CA GLN A 93 -0.08 -9.37 -13.70
C GLN A 93 0.19 -9.49 -12.19
N ASP A 94 1.30 -8.93 -11.68
CA ASP A 94 1.60 -8.94 -10.25
C ASP A 94 0.59 -8.11 -9.43
N GLU A 95 0.07 -7.01 -9.97
CA GLU A 95 -1.02 -6.23 -9.33
C GLU A 95 -2.31 -7.08 -9.21
N ILE A 96 -2.68 -7.82 -10.26
CA ILE A 96 -3.82 -8.74 -10.24
C ILE A 96 -3.60 -9.86 -9.23
N ASP A 97 -2.42 -10.48 -9.25
CA ASP A 97 -2.08 -11.60 -8.37
C ASP A 97 -2.01 -11.16 -6.91
N SER A 98 -1.52 -9.96 -6.64
CA SER A 98 -1.51 -9.36 -5.30
C SER A 98 -2.93 -9.27 -4.71
N ASN A 99 -3.93 -8.93 -5.53
CA ASN A 99 -5.32 -8.92 -5.12
C ASN A 99 -5.87 -10.35 -4.95
N ASN A 100 -5.62 -11.26 -5.90
CA ASN A 100 -6.11 -12.63 -5.88
C ASN A 100 -5.60 -13.40 -4.65
N TYR A 101 -4.34 -13.23 -4.29
CA TYR A 101 -3.71 -13.86 -3.13
C TYR A 101 -3.83 -13.02 -1.85
N LYS A 102 -4.52 -11.89 -1.88
CA LYS A 102 -4.74 -10.99 -0.73
C LYS A 102 -3.45 -10.64 0.01
N THR A 103 -2.36 -10.37 -0.74
CA THR A 103 -1.03 -10.12 -0.15
C THR A 103 -1.03 -8.94 0.81
N TYR A 104 -1.96 -8.00 0.65
CA TYR A 104 -2.19 -6.85 1.54
C TYR A 104 -2.63 -7.23 2.97
N LEU A 105 -3.04 -8.49 3.19
CA LEU A 105 -3.32 -9.02 4.53
C LEU A 105 -2.08 -9.59 5.23
N ASN A 106 -0.98 -9.81 4.50
CA ASN A 106 0.27 -10.31 5.05
C ASN A 106 1.20 -9.16 5.47
N THR A 107 0.75 -8.34 6.43
CA THR A 107 1.38 -7.07 6.80
C THR A 107 2.39 -7.16 7.92
N ILE A 108 2.64 -8.34 8.46
CA ILE A 108 3.53 -8.53 9.61
C ILE A 108 4.52 -9.65 9.38
N THR A 109 5.79 -9.37 9.71
CA THR A 109 6.87 -10.35 9.80
C THR A 109 7.58 -10.18 11.16
N ASN A 110 8.63 -10.97 11.43
CA ASN A 110 9.45 -10.77 12.63
C ASN A 110 10.19 -9.42 12.63
N GLU A 111 10.50 -8.88 11.45
CA GLU A 111 11.30 -7.64 11.29
C GLU A 111 10.45 -6.43 10.89
N ASN A 112 9.25 -6.66 10.38
CA ASN A 112 8.38 -5.60 9.91
C ASN A 112 6.97 -5.74 10.48
N ALA A 113 6.56 -4.73 11.25
CA ALA A 113 5.21 -4.58 11.74
C ALA A 113 4.89 -3.11 12.01
N PHE A 114 3.63 -2.76 11.92
CA PHE A 114 3.18 -1.37 12.04
C PHE A 114 3.66 -0.66 13.32
N HIS A 115 3.79 -1.38 14.44
CA HIS A 115 4.14 -0.81 15.75
C HIS A 115 5.65 -0.70 16.00
N LEU A 116 6.51 -1.40 15.25
CA LEU A 116 7.96 -1.42 15.51
C LEU A 116 8.63 -0.04 15.34
N ASN A 117 8.12 0.76 14.43
CA ASN A 117 8.70 2.04 14.05
C ASN A 117 7.92 3.27 14.55
N LEU A 118 6.82 3.08 15.29
CA LEU A 118 5.99 4.20 15.76
C LEU A 118 6.79 5.18 16.64
N ALA A 119 7.63 4.67 17.54
CA ALA A 119 8.41 5.49 18.46
C ALA A 119 9.44 6.40 17.75
N ARG A 120 9.81 6.13 16.51
CA ARG A 120 10.70 7.01 15.72
C ARG A 120 10.16 8.42 15.54
N ILE A 121 8.84 8.63 15.68
CA ILE A 121 8.28 9.98 15.63
C ILE A 121 8.81 10.86 16.78
N GLY A 122 9.25 10.28 17.89
CA GLY A 122 9.88 10.96 19.00
C GLY A 122 11.35 11.39 18.77
N ASN A 123 11.98 10.92 17.69
CA ASN A 123 13.35 11.27 17.36
C ASN A 123 13.40 12.62 16.58
N ARG A 124 13.00 13.70 17.23
CA ARG A 124 13.00 15.04 16.64
C ARG A 124 13.18 16.13 17.69
N THR A 125 13.69 17.27 17.27
CA THR A 125 13.68 18.51 18.04
C THR A 125 12.49 19.37 17.61
N LEU A 126 11.88 20.09 18.55
CA LEU A 126 10.80 21.04 18.32
C LEU A 126 11.35 22.45 18.43
N GLU A 127 11.53 23.14 17.31
CA GLU A 127 12.22 24.43 17.24
C GLU A 127 11.28 25.65 17.39
N ASN A 128 9.96 25.42 17.20
CA ASN A 128 8.97 26.49 17.25
C ASN A 128 7.58 25.96 17.62
N LYS A 129 6.65 26.90 17.93
CA LYS A 129 5.28 26.58 18.32
C LYS A 129 4.54 25.73 17.29
N LYS A 130 4.77 25.98 15.99
CA LYS A 130 4.10 25.21 14.91
C LYS A 130 4.49 23.74 14.98
N GLN A 131 5.78 23.44 15.13
CA GLN A 131 6.27 22.06 15.23
C GLN A 131 5.74 21.35 16.48
N VAL A 132 5.60 22.07 17.60
CA VAL A 132 4.95 21.51 18.83
C VAL A 132 3.51 21.10 18.53
N VAL A 133 2.73 21.97 17.89
CA VAL A 133 1.35 21.69 17.54
C VAL A 133 1.24 20.54 16.54
N ASP A 134 2.09 20.53 15.52
CA ASP A 134 2.10 19.47 14.50
C ASP A 134 2.48 18.11 15.11
N TYR A 135 3.39 18.11 16.08
CA TYR A 135 3.77 16.88 16.79
C TYR A 135 2.63 16.36 17.68
N LEU A 136 1.93 17.21 18.40
CA LEU A 136 0.73 16.83 19.17
C LEU A 136 -0.35 16.23 18.25
N LYS A 137 -0.62 16.86 17.11
CA LYS A 137 -1.56 16.30 16.11
C LYS A 137 -1.11 14.92 15.62
N ARG A 138 0.19 14.72 15.43
CA ARG A 138 0.72 13.41 15.04
C ARG A 138 0.52 12.34 16.12
N LEU A 139 0.71 12.69 17.40
CA LEU A 139 0.36 11.80 18.51
C LEU A 139 -1.14 11.48 18.51
N ASP A 140 -1.99 12.48 18.28
CA ASP A 140 -3.46 12.30 18.28
C ASP A 140 -3.94 11.40 17.13
N SER A 141 -3.17 11.25 16.05
CA SER A 141 -3.49 10.35 14.92
C SER A 141 -3.10 8.88 15.16
N LEU A 142 -2.22 8.58 16.14
CA LEU A 142 -1.75 7.22 16.39
C LEU A 142 -2.87 6.21 16.68
N PRO A 143 -3.90 6.52 17.51
CA PRO A 143 -4.95 5.55 17.80
C PRO A 143 -5.72 5.07 16.58
N GLN A 144 -5.96 5.96 15.60
CA GLN A 144 -6.63 5.60 14.34
C GLN A 144 -5.77 4.64 13.52
N GLY A 145 -4.50 4.98 13.31
CA GLY A 145 -3.58 4.14 12.54
C GLY A 145 -3.36 2.77 13.19
N ILE A 146 -3.22 2.72 14.53
CA ILE A 146 -3.09 1.47 15.27
C ILE A 146 -4.36 0.64 15.17
N GLY A 147 -5.52 1.26 15.34
CA GLY A 147 -6.83 0.59 15.21
C GLY A 147 -7.04 -0.01 13.82
N TYR A 148 -6.68 0.72 12.77
CA TYR A 148 -6.71 0.22 11.39
C TYR A 148 -5.84 -1.04 11.23
N ASN A 149 -4.57 -0.99 11.66
CA ASN A 149 -3.65 -2.12 11.50
C ASN A 149 -4.08 -3.35 12.31
N ILE A 150 -4.61 -3.17 13.52
CA ILE A 150 -5.18 -4.26 14.32
C ILE A 150 -6.36 -4.90 13.57
N ASN A 151 -7.25 -4.11 12.98
CA ASN A 151 -8.39 -4.64 12.21
C ASN A 151 -7.93 -5.35 10.93
N LEU A 152 -6.87 -4.88 10.28
CA LEU A 152 -6.28 -5.56 9.14
C LEU A 152 -5.71 -6.93 9.52
N LEU A 153 -5.03 -7.05 10.68
CA LEU A 153 -4.55 -8.32 11.20
C LEU A 153 -5.70 -9.25 11.63
N ARG A 154 -6.82 -8.71 12.14
CA ARG A 154 -8.03 -9.50 12.38
C ARG A 154 -8.61 -10.07 11.08
N ALA A 155 -8.61 -9.27 10.01
CA ALA A 155 -8.99 -9.75 8.69
C ALA A 155 -8.02 -10.84 8.19
N SER A 156 -6.72 -10.68 8.42
CA SER A 156 -5.70 -11.71 8.13
C SER A 156 -5.98 -13.02 8.85
N ILE A 157 -6.32 -12.98 10.14
CA ILE A 157 -6.72 -14.18 10.92
C ILE A 157 -7.94 -14.84 10.28
N LYS A 158 -8.99 -14.07 10.01
CA LYS A 158 -10.25 -14.55 9.43
C LYS A 158 -10.05 -15.24 8.08
N GLU A 159 -9.14 -14.73 7.27
CA GLU A 159 -8.81 -15.26 5.95
C GLU A 159 -7.76 -16.40 6.00
N GLY A 160 -7.33 -16.84 7.18
CA GLY A 160 -6.32 -17.91 7.31
C GLY A 160 -4.90 -17.50 6.92
N MET A 161 -4.63 -16.19 6.86
CA MET A 161 -3.35 -15.61 6.45
C MET A 161 -2.42 -15.28 7.62
N ALA A 162 -2.82 -15.57 8.87
CA ALA A 162 -1.99 -15.31 10.05
C ALA A 162 -0.63 -16.02 9.95
N GLN A 163 0.43 -15.35 10.42
CA GLN A 163 1.79 -15.88 10.40
C GLN A 163 1.93 -17.09 11.33
N PRO A 164 2.93 -17.96 11.13
CA PRO A 164 3.23 -19.05 12.05
C PRO A 164 3.76 -18.52 13.39
N ARG A 165 3.42 -19.21 14.49
CA ARG A 165 3.84 -18.80 15.86
C ARG A 165 5.35 -18.65 16.00
N ALA A 166 6.14 -19.46 15.30
CA ALA A 166 7.60 -19.43 15.35
C ALA A 166 8.21 -18.08 14.93
N VAL A 167 7.50 -17.29 14.10
CA VAL A 167 7.95 -15.95 13.69
C VAL A 167 7.99 -14.96 14.87
N PHE A 168 7.28 -15.24 15.97
CA PHE A 168 7.07 -14.33 17.09
C PHE A 168 7.84 -14.73 18.37
N SER A 169 9.03 -15.32 18.22
CA SER A 169 9.91 -15.58 19.37
C SER A 169 10.36 -14.25 19.98
N ASN A 170 10.21 -14.11 21.31
CA ASN A 170 10.53 -12.89 22.07
C ASN A 170 9.87 -11.61 21.54
N TYR A 171 8.71 -11.74 20.88
CA TYR A 171 8.05 -10.62 20.24
C TYR A 171 7.44 -9.61 21.22
N ASP A 172 7.17 -10.04 22.44
CA ASP A 172 6.62 -9.22 23.53
C ASP A 172 7.51 -8.02 23.88
N TYR A 173 8.82 -8.12 23.68
CA TYR A 173 9.74 -6.99 23.83
C TYR A 173 9.36 -5.80 22.93
N THR A 174 8.81 -6.05 21.74
CA THR A 174 8.50 -5.02 20.76
C THR A 174 7.44 -4.02 21.23
N TYR A 175 6.56 -4.42 22.14
CA TYR A 175 5.53 -3.55 22.70
C TYR A 175 5.73 -3.26 24.19
N ASN A 176 6.26 -4.20 25.00
CA ASN A 176 6.42 -4.02 26.45
C ASN A 176 7.34 -2.83 26.78
N LYS A 177 8.42 -2.62 26.04
CA LYS A 177 9.37 -1.50 26.25
C LYS A 177 8.73 -0.10 26.12
N HIS A 178 7.57 0.00 25.50
CA HIS A 178 6.84 1.27 25.34
C HIS A 178 5.73 1.48 26.37
N ILE A 179 5.51 0.50 27.26
CA ILE A 179 4.52 0.56 28.34
C ILE A 179 5.23 1.00 29.62
N VAL A 180 5.41 2.31 29.77
CA VAL A 180 6.05 2.93 30.94
C VAL A 180 5.01 3.48 31.90
N LEU A 181 5.39 3.66 33.19
CA LEU A 181 4.50 4.18 34.24
C LEU A 181 4.36 5.71 34.17
N ASP A 182 5.47 6.41 34.01
CA ASP A 182 5.49 7.88 33.83
C ASP A 182 5.56 8.21 32.33
N PRO A 183 4.60 8.95 31.78
CA PRO A 183 4.64 9.37 30.37
C PRO A 183 5.92 10.11 29.98
N THR A 184 6.63 10.73 30.92
CA THR A 184 7.88 11.45 30.65
C THR A 184 9.05 10.55 30.32
N GLU A 185 8.98 9.26 30.70
CA GLU A 185 9.97 8.23 30.34
C GLU A 185 9.78 7.68 28.94
N SER A 186 8.63 7.96 28.33
CA SER A 186 8.29 7.47 26.98
C SER A 186 9.15 8.14 25.91
N GLU A 187 9.60 7.34 24.91
CA GLU A 187 10.27 7.89 23.71
C GLU A 187 9.39 8.91 22.97
N PHE A 188 8.08 8.79 23.06
CA PHE A 188 7.15 9.77 22.49
C PHE A 188 7.13 11.10 23.24
N TYR A 189 7.64 11.15 24.47
CA TYR A 189 7.72 12.39 25.23
C TYR A 189 9.04 13.15 25.01
N LYS A 190 10.09 12.50 24.52
CA LYS A 190 11.42 13.09 24.32
C LYS A 190 11.42 14.48 23.68
N PRO A 191 10.62 14.77 22.61
CA PRO A 191 10.62 16.11 22.02
C PRO A 191 10.17 17.25 22.94
N PHE A 192 9.40 16.92 24.00
CA PHE A 192 8.91 17.91 24.95
C PHE A 192 9.88 18.20 26.10
N LEU A 193 10.98 17.42 26.23
CA LEU A 193 12.02 17.69 27.24
C LEU A 193 12.74 19.01 26.97
N ASN A 194 12.88 19.40 25.70
CA ASN A 194 13.55 20.61 25.27
C ASN A 194 12.60 21.45 24.39
N LEU A 195 11.68 22.17 25.03
CA LEU A 195 10.78 23.07 24.33
C LEU A 195 11.49 24.34 23.86
N PRO A 196 11.07 24.95 22.71
CA PRO A 196 11.67 26.14 22.14
C PRO A 196 11.79 27.28 23.17
N GLU A 197 12.95 27.96 23.22
CA GLU A 197 13.17 29.08 24.13
C GLU A 197 12.25 30.29 23.83
N SER A 198 11.83 30.43 22.57
CA SER A 198 10.88 31.45 22.12
C SER A 198 9.47 31.36 22.75
N LEU A 199 9.18 30.26 23.45
CA LEU A 199 7.90 30.07 24.12
C LEU A 199 7.94 30.65 25.54
N SER A 200 6.89 31.36 25.94
CA SER A 200 6.75 31.83 27.32
C SER A 200 6.62 30.66 28.32
N ASN A 201 7.07 30.83 29.55
CA ASN A 201 7.00 29.80 30.59
C ASN A 201 5.57 29.29 30.80
N LYS A 202 4.57 30.17 30.81
CA LYS A 202 3.14 29.82 30.94
C LYS A 202 2.70 28.88 29.80
N LEU A 203 3.20 29.11 28.58
CA LEU A 203 2.87 28.27 27.44
C LEU A 203 3.61 26.91 27.53
N LYS A 204 4.89 26.91 27.93
CA LYS A 204 5.65 25.67 28.18
C LYS A 204 4.96 24.78 29.23
N ASP A 205 4.51 25.33 30.35
CA ASP A 205 3.78 24.60 31.38
C ASP A 205 2.45 23.99 30.83
N SER A 206 1.74 24.74 30.01
CA SER A 206 0.52 24.23 29.35
C SER A 206 0.82 23.09 28.38
N ILE A 207 1.88 23.22 27.57
CA ILE A 207 2.32 22.19 26.63
C ILE A 207 2.72 20.92 27.37
N VAL A 208 3.49 21.00 28.43
CA VAL A 208 3.90 19.86 29.27
C VAL A 208 2.68 19.07 29.78
N LYS A 209 1.66 19.76 30.29
CA LYS A 209 0.42 19.12 30.77
C LYS A 209 -0.31 18.39 29.64
N VAL A 210 -0.45 19.04 28.48
CA VAL A 210 -1.11 18.44 27.31
C VAL A 210 -0.29 17.26 26.79
N ALA A 211 1.03 17.42 26.67
CA ALA A 211 1.94 16.39 26.19
C ALA A 211 1.87 15.10 27.03
N LYS A 212 1.92 15.24 28.37
CA LYS A 212 1.78 14.06 29.28
C LYS A 212 0.48 13.31 29.04
N LYS A 213 -0.66 14.02 28.91
CA LYS A 213 -1.96 13.41 28.63
C LYS A 213 -2.01 12.76 27.25
N SER A 214 -1.48 13.44 26.23
CA SER A 214 -1.46 12.93 24.87
C SER A 214 -0.59 11.69 24.74
N VAL A 215 0.62 11.69 25.30
CA VAL A 215 1.53 10.53 25.31
C VAL A 215 0.90 9.35 26.06
N GLN A 216 0.31 9.59 27.25
CA GLN A 216 -0.38 8.54 28.00
C GLN A 216 -1.48 7.88 27.14
N LYS A 217 -2.41 8.66 26.62
CA LYS A 217 -3.60 8.18 25.90
C LYS A 217 -3.28 7.62 24.52
N ASN A 218 -2.44 8.34 23.76
CA ASN A 218 -2.26 8.11 22.34
C ASN A 218 -1.00 7.26 22.01
N ALA A 219 -0.12 7.04 22.97
CA ALA A 219 1.03 6.16 22.81
C ALA A 219 0.98 5.00 23.82
N ILE A 220 1.15 5.26 25.12
CA ILE A 220 1.27 4.20 26.12
C ILE A 220 0.03 3.30 26.17
N ASP A 221 -1.17 3.87 26.24
CA ASP A 221 -2.40 3.08 26.27
C ASP A 221 -2.65 2.36 24.94
N GLN A 222 -2.16 2.89 23.83
CA GLN A 222 -2.21 2.19 22.55
C GLN A 222 -1.24 1.00 22.51
N TYR A 223 -0.04 1.10 23.10
CA TYR A 223 0.85 -0.07 23.23
C TYR A 223 0.29 -1.13 24.17
N LYS A 224 -0.44 -0.77 25.22
CA LYS A 224 -1.22 -1.73 26.02
C LYS A 224 -2.29 -2.44 25.19
N LYS A 225 -2.97 -1.71 24.28
CA LYS A 225 -3.93 -2.28 23.33
C LYS A 225 -3.25 -3.21 22.32
N ILE A 226 -2.08 -2.85 21.78
CA ILE A 226 -1.27 -3.70 20.91
C ILE A 226 -0.89 -4.99 21.62
N LYS A 227 -0.38 -4.90 22.87
CA LYS A 227 -0.07 -6.04 23.71
C LYS A 227 -1.27 -6.97 23.88
N SER A 228 -2.40 -6.42 24.32
CA SER A 228 -3.64 -7.20 24.51
C SER A 228 -4.08 -7.90 23.23
N PHE A 229 -4.00 -7.22 22.10
CA PHE A 229 -4.33 -7.81 20.80
C PHE A 229 -3.41 -8.97 20.43
N PHE A 230 -2.09 -8.80 20.56
CA PHE A 230 -1.15 -9.89 20.23
C PHE A 230 -1.31 -11.08 21.16
N GLU A 231 -1.39 -10.86 22.47
CA GLU A 231 -1.44 -11.93 23.45
C GLU A 231 -2.78 -12.67 23.47
N ASN A 232 -3.90 -11.95 23.32
CA ASN A 232 -5.23 -12.53 23.50
C ASN A 232 -5.96 -12.86 22.18
N GLU A 233 -5.58 -12.23 21.05
CA GLU A 233 -6.26 -12.43 19.77
C GLU A 233 -5.31 -13.02 18.72
N TYR A 234 -4.14 -12.42 18.45
CA TYR A 234 -3.32 -12.82 17.31
C TYR A 234 -2.56 -14.13 17.57
N PHE A 235 -1.84 -14.24 18.71
CA PHE A 235 -1.03 -15.43 19.01
C PHE A 235 -1.83 -16.72 19.16
N PRO A 236 -3.04 -16.72 19.77
CA PRO A 236 -3.88 -17.90 19.78
C PRO A 236 -4.33 -18.36 18.39
N ASN A 237 -4.38 -17.45 17.40
CA ASN A 237 -4.82 -17.70 16.05
C ASN A 237 -3.67 -17.81 15.02
N THR A 238 -2.41 -17.86 15.48
CA THR A 238 -1.26 -18.13 14.59
C THR A 238 -1.32 -19.54 14.04
N ARG A 239 -0.88 -19.72 12.78
CA ARG A 239 -0.87 -21.05 12.16
C ARG A 239 0.23 -21.94 12.78
N LYS A 240 -0.03 -23.24 12.84
CA LYS A 240 0.90 -24.24 13.39
C LYS A 240 2.04 -24.60 12.45
N GLY A 241 1.78 -24.66 11.14
CA GLY A 241 2.78 -25.02 10.15
C GLY A 241 3.57 -23.82 9.67
N LEU A 242 4.83 -24.05 9.28
CA LEU A 242 5.77 -23.00 8.86
C LEU A 242 5.63 -22.64 7.38
N GLY A 243 5.30 -23.64 6.54
CA GLY A 243 5.26 -23.48 5.08
C GLY A 243 4.16 -22.52 4.63
N ILE A 244 4.46 -21.76 3.58
CA ILE A 244 3.47 -20.89 2.94
C ILE A 244 2.35 -21.69 2.25
N SER A 245 2.64 -22.94 1.86
CA SER A 245 1.70 -23.82 1.17
C SER A 245 0.44 -24.19 1.98
N ILE A 246 0.42 -23.87 3.28
CA ILE A 246 -0.75 -24.17 4.14
C ILE A 246 -1.75 -23.01 4.26
N ILE A 247 -1.43 -21.81 3.76
CA ILE A 247 -2.43 -20.74 3.64
C ILE A 247 -3.37 -21.02 2.47
N PRO A 248 -4.54 -20.39 2.41
CA PRO A 248 -5.43 -20.52 1.25
C PRO A 248 -4.70 -20.20 -0.05
N ASN A 249 -4.79 -21.08 -1.05
CA ASN A 249 -4.05 -21.01 -2.33
C ASN A 249 -2.52 -20.87 -2.16
N GLY A 250 -1.97 -21.43 -1.06
CA GLY A 250 -0.59 -21.17 -0.69
C GLY A 250 0.45 -21.81 -1.63
N LYS A 251 0.14 -22.94 -2.26
CA LYS A 251 1.01 -23.55 -3.27
C LYS A 251 1.07 -22.70 -4.54
N GLU A 252 -0.08 -22.30 -5.02
CA GLU A 252 -0.22 -21.42 -6.19
C GLU A 252 0.43 -20.06 -5.93
N PHE A 253 0.22 -19.50 -4.75
CA PHE A 253 0.88 -18.27 -4.33
C PHE A 253 2.41 -18.43 -4.30
N TYR A 254 2.92 -19.53 -3.74
CA TYR A 254 4.37 -19.76 -3.70
C TYR A 254 4.96 -19.92 -5.11
N GLN A 255 4.28 -20.67 -5.99
CA GLN A 255 4.69 -20.77 -7.39
C GLN A 255 4.67 -19.41 -8.09
N ASN A 256 3.63 -18.61 -7.87
CA ASN A 256 3.54 -17.24 -8.39
C ASN A 256 4.75 -16.39 -7.92
N ARG A 257 5.14 -16.48 -6.65
CA ARG A 257 6.33 -15.75 -6.14
C ARG A 257 7.64 -16.26 -6.74
N ILE A 258 7.79 -17.58 -6.97
CA ILE A 258 8.94 -18.10 -7.70
C ILE A 258 9.00 -17.47 -9.09
N ASN A 259 7.92 -17.50 -9.85
CA ASN A 259 7.87 -16.95 -11.21
C ASN A 259 8.18 -15.46 -11.21
N TYR A 260 7.66 -14.72 -10.25
CA TYR A 260 7.91 -13.27 -10.11
C TYR A 260 9.38 -12.97 -9.85
N PHE A 261 9.99 -13.58 -8.81
CA PHE A 261 11.36 -13.27 -8.41
C PHE A 261 12.43 -13.82 -9.38
N THR A 262 12.11 -14.88 -10.11
CA THR A 262 13.01 -15.44 -11.12
C THR A 262 12.76 -14.87 -12.52
N THR A 263 11.69 -14.08 -12.70
CA THR A 263 11.21 -13.62 -14.01
C THR A 263 11.02 -14.78 -15.01
N SER A 264 10.69 -15.97 -14.52
CA SER A 264 10.60 -17.20 -15.30
C SER A 264 9.55 -18.15 -14.74
N ASN A 265 8.87 -18.88 -15.61
CA ASN A 265 7.94 -19.96 -15.27
C ASN A 265 8.55 -21.36 -15.38
N GLN A 266 9.88 -21.47 -15.54
CA GLN A 266 10.59 -22.74 -15.70
C GLN A 266 10.86 -23.45 -14.37
N TYR A 267 10.77 -22.74 -13.25
CA TYR A 267 11.05 -23.27 -11.91
C TYR A 267 9.74 -23.66 -11.22
N SER A 268 9.75 -24.79 -10.52
CA SER A 268 8.60 -25.26 -9.71
C SER A 268 8.87 -25.14 -8.21
N ALA A 269 7.79 -25.04 -7.45
CA ALA A 269 7.80 -25.03 -6.01
C ALA A 269 8.15 -26.39 -5.40
#